data_779b921f1229e52a2793c863cd518c52
#
_entry.id   779b921f1229e52a2793c863cd518c52
#
_cell.length_a   1.000
_cell.length_b   1.000
_cell.length_c   1.000
_cell.angle_alpha   90.00
_cell.angle_beta   90.00
_cell.angle_gamma   90.00
#
_symmetry.space_group_name_H-M   'P 1'
#
loop_
_entity.id
_entity.type
_entity.pdbx_description
1 polymer ?
#
loop_
_entity_poly.entity_id
_entity_poly.type
_entity_poly.pdbx_seq_one_letter_code
_entity_poly.pdbx_strand_id
1 'polypeptide(L)' 'MLVEALEHLVRGIVNNPDSVRVQHRSLRRGEMLRVRVHPDDLGRVIGRSGRTANALRTVINALSLDGPVRVDVVDSDK' A
#
# COMPACT_ATOMS: atom_id res chain seq x y z
N MET A 1 1.44 11.27 7.22
CA MET A 1 2.74 11.14 6.55
C MET A 1 2.97 9.78 5.92
N LEU A 2 2.67 8.68 6.62
CA LEU A 2 2.82 7.35 6.00
C LEU A 2 1.86 7.13 4.83
N VAL A 3 0.64 7.66 4.93
CA VAL A 3 -0.34 7.56 3.86
C VAL A 3 0.21 8.20 2.58
N GLU A 4 0.73 9.41 2.67
CA GLU A 4 1.27 10.13 1.53
C GLU A 4 2.50 9.44 0.97
N ALA A 5 3.36 8.89 1.82
CA ALA A 5 4.54 8.17 1.38
C ALA A 5 4.16 6.92 0.60
N LEU A 6 3.21 6.14 1.12
CA LEU A 6 2.76 4.93 0.45
C LEU A 6 2.06 5.26 -0.87
N GLU A 7 1.21 6.28 -0.86
CA GLU A 7 0.51 6.74 -2.05
C GLU A 7 1.50 7.14 -3.15
N HIS A 8 2.53 7.89 -2.78
CA HIS A 8 3.56 8.31 -3.72
C HIS A 8 4.30 7.13 -4.33
N LEU A 9 4.69 6.17 -3.49
CA LEU A 9 5.40 4.97 -3.95
C LEU A 9 4.54 4.15 -4.92
N VAL A 10 3.27 3.95 -4.58
CA VAL A 10 2.36 3.16 -5.41
C VAL A 10 2.09 3.86 -6.74
N ARG A 11 1.88 5.18 -6.72
CA ARG A 11 1.67 5.93 -7.96
C ARG A 11 2.85 5.83 -8.92
N GLY A 12 4.05 5.66 -8.40
CA GLY A 12 5.23 5.48 -9.24
C GLY A 12 5.32 4.12 -9.90
N ILE A 13 4.53 3.14 -9.44
CA ILE A 13 4.57 1.77 -9.95
C ILE A 13 3.47 1.50 -10.98
N VAL A 14 2.30 2.15 -10.81
CA VAL A 14 1.10 1.80 -11.57
C VAL A 14 0.97 2.58 -12.88
N ASN A 15 0.12 2.05 -13.78
CA ASN A 15 -0.23 2.73 -15.02
C ASN A 15 -1.44 3.65 -14.86
N ASN A 16 -2.22 3.48 -13.78
CA ASN A 16 -3.44 4.24 -13.53
C ASN A 16 -3.32 4.97 -12.18
N PRO A 17 -2.44 5.97 -12.07
CA PRO A 17 -2.19 6.63 -10.78
C PRO A 17 -3.43 7.35 -10.22
N ASP A 18 -4.35 7.78 -11.07
CA ASP A 18 -5.56 8.44 -10.61
C ASP A 18 -6.49 7.50 -9.85
N SER A 19 -6.31 6.20 -10.00
CA SER A 19 -7.11 5.20 -9.30
C SER A 19 -6.56 4.83 -7.93
N VAL A 20 -5.36 5.29 -7.60
CA VAL A 20 -4.72 4.95 -6.32
C VAL A 20 -5.42 5.67 -5.18
N ARG A 21 -5.82 4.89 -4.16
CA ARG A 21 -6.39 5.43 -2.91
C ARG A 21 -5.78 4.69 -1.76
N VAL A 22 -5.38 5.41 -0.73
CA VAL A 22 -4.84 4.83 0.48
C VAL A 22 -5.72 5.23 1.64
N GLN A 23 -6.20 4.23 2.39
CA GLN A 23 -7.03 4.45 3.58
C GLN A 23 -6.27 4.00 4.81
N HIS A 24 -6.34 4.82 5.85
CA HIS A 24 -5.74 4.51 7.14
C HIS A 24 -6.80 3.99 8.09
N ARG A 25 -6.48 2.93 8.81
CA ARG A 25 -7.34 2.41 9.88
C ARG A 25 -6.51 2.08 11.10
N SER A 26 -7.01 2.47 12.27
CA SER A 26 -6.42 2.08 13.53
C SER A 26 -6.92 0.70 13.91
N LEU A 27 -5.98 -0.18 14.26
CA LEU A 27 -6.30 -1.52 14.72
C LEU A 27 -6.01 -1.62 16.21
N ARG A 28 -6.52 -2.66 16.84
CA ARG A 28 -6.28 -2.89 18.25
C ARG A 28 -4.78 -3.01 18.56
N ARG A 29 -4.01 -3.58 17.63
CA ARG A 29 -2.56 -3.78 17.80
C ARG A 29 -1.80 -3.19 16.64
N GLY A 30 -1.89 -1.87 16.47
CA GLY A 30 -1.16 -1.19 15.44
C GLY A 30 -2.08 -0.52 14.43
N GLU A 31 -1.59 -0.32 13.25
CA GLU A 31 -2.29 0.42 12.21
C GLU A 31 -2.30 -0.35 10.91
N MET A 32 -3.28 -0.06 10.07
CA MET A 32 -3.39 -0.65 8.74
C MET A 32 -3.54 0.44 7.70
N LEU A 33 -2.79 0.29 6.61
CA LEU A 33 -2.96 1.11 5.42
C LEU A 33 -3.49 0.20 4.31
N ARG A 34 -4.65 0.54 3.79
CA ARG A 34 -5.26 -0.21 2.68
C ARG A 34 -5.04 0.57 1.40
N VAL A 35 -4.39 -0.06 0.45
CA VAL A 35 -4.09 0.54 -0.85
C VAL A 35 -5.07 -0.02 -1.88
N ARG A 36 -5.83 0.86 -2.52
CA ARG A 36 -6.71 0.49 -3.62
C ARG A 36 -6.09 0.96 -4.92
N VAL A 37 -6.04 0.05 -5.90
CA VAL A 37 -5.47 0.35 -7.21
C VAL A 37 -6.43 -0.13 -8.30
N HIS A 38 -6.20 0.33 -9.52
CA HIS A 38 -6.98 -0.15 -10.66
C HIS A 38 -6.77 -1.66 -10.79
N PRO A 39 -7.81 -2.44 -11.14
CA PRO A 39 -7.66 -3.90 -11.26
C PRO A 39 -6.50 -4.33 -12.17
N ASP A 40 -6.26 -3.58 -13.24
CA ASP A 40 -5.17 -3.87 -14.17
C ASP A 40 -3.79 -3.71 -13.54
N ASP A 41 -3.70 -2.95 -12.46
CA ASP A 41 -2.42 -2.66 -11.79
C ASP A 41 -2.18 -3.55 -10.58
N LEU A 42 -3.18 -4.32 -10.16
CA LEU A 42 -3.06 -5.10 -8.92
C LEU A 42 -1.86 -6.05 -8.95
N GLY A 43 -1.71 -6.79 -10.04
CA GLY A 43 -0.59 -7.72 -10.18
C GLY A 43 0.76 -7.03 -10.13
N ARG A 44 0.85 -5.82 -10.67
CA ARG A 44 2.07 -5.04 -10.68
C ARG A 44 2.46 -4.58 -9.27
N VAL A 45 1.47 -4.17 -8.48
CA VAL A 45 1.72 -3.69 -7.13
C VAL A 45 2.04 -4.85 -6.18
N ILE A 46 1.44 -6.00 -6.39
CA ILE A 46 1.77 -7.19 -5.61
C ILE A 46 3.14 -7.72 -6.00
N GLY A 47 3.41 -7.78 -7.30
CA GLY A 47 4.66 -8.28 -7.84
C GLY A 47 4.73 -9.81 -7.83
N ARG A 48 5.77 -10.35 -8.48
CA ARG A 48 5.96 -11.79 -8.54
C ARG A 48 6.20 -12.32 -7.13
N SER A 49 5.41 -13.30 -6.72
CA SER A 49 5.51 -13.92 -5.40
C SER A 49 5.35 -12.92 -4.26
N GLY A 50 4.67 -11.80 -4.50
CA GLY A 50 4.43 -10.78 -3.48
C GLY A 50 5.63 -9.88 -3.20
N ARG A 51 6.65 -9.89 -4.04
CA ARG A 51 7.89 -9.14 -3.76
C ARG A 51 7.70 -7.65 -3.66
N THR A 52 6.91 -7.06 -4.57
CA THR A 52 6.68 -5.61 -4.54
C THR A 52 5.89 -5.21 -3.30
N ALA A 53 4.82 -5.96 -3.00
CA ALA A 53 4.03 -5.69 -1.80
C ALA A 53 4.87 -5.83 -0.53
N ASN A 54 5.73 -6.84 -0.47
CA ASN A 54 6.60 -7.02 0.69
C ASN A 54 7.62 -5.89 0.81
N ALA A 55 8.15 -5.40 -0.32
CA ALA A 55 9.06 -4.26 -0.31
C ALA A 55 8.35 -3.01 0.20
N LEU A 56 7.11 -2.76 -0.22
CA LEU A 56 6.32 -1.63 0.27
C LEU A 56 6.11 -1.73 1.78
N ARG A 57 5.78 -2.92 2.29
CA ARG A 57 5.61 -3.15 3.73
C ARG A 57 6.89 -2.84 4.49
N THR A 58 8.02 -3.29 3.95
CA THR A 58 9.33 -3.06 4.59
C THR A 58 9.63 -1.58 4.69
N VAL A 59 9.42 -0.83 3.61
CA VAL A 59 9.68 0.60 3.59
C VAL A 59 8.75 1.34 4.56
N ILE A 60 7.47 1.03 4.52
CA ILE A 60 6.49 1.71 5.38
C ILE A 60 6.77 1.42 6.85
N ASN A 61 7.11 0.17 7.20
CA ASN A 61 7.43 -0.16 8.58
C ASN A 61 8.74 0.51 9.04
N ALA A 62 9.70 0.67 8.14
CA ALA A 62 10.93 1.39 8.45
C ALA A 62 10.68 2.86 8.76
N LEU A 63 9.66 3.45 8.12
CA LEU A 63 9.30 4.85 8.34
C LEU A 63 8.36 5.05 9.52
N SER A 64 7.76 3.98 10.04
CA SER A 64 6.79 4.08 11.12
C SER A 64 7.49 4.29 12.46
N LEU A 65 7.01 5.26 13.23
CA LEU A 65 7.52 5.55 14.56
C LEU A 65 6.64 4.98 15.67
N ASP A 66 5.43 4.56 15.33
CA ASP A 66 4.41 4.18 16.30
C ASP A 66 4.12 2.68 16.34
N GLY A 67 5.03 1.88 15.82
CA GLY A 67 4.87 0.43 15.85
C GLY A 67 4.54 -0.15 14.47
N PRO A 68 4.17 -1.44 14.42
CA PRO A 68 3.96 -2.12 13.15
C PRO A 68 2.77 -1.56 12.36
N VAL A 69 2.94 -1.49 11.05
CA VAL A 69 1.90 -1.06 10.13
C VAL A 69 1.63 -2.19 9.15
N ARG A 70 0.37 -2.58 9.05
CA ARG A 70 -0.06 -3.57 8.07
C ARG A 70 -0.41 -2.86 6.76
N VAL A 71 0.08 -3.38 5.65
CA VAL A 71 -0.23 -2.84 4.32
C VAL A 71 -0.99 -3.89 3.53
N ASP A 72 -2.24 -3.59 3.19
CA ASP A 72 -3.08 -4.46 2.38
C ASP A 72 -3.26 -3.82 1.01
N VAL A 73 -3.13 -4.62 -0.05
CA VAL A 73 -3.33 -4.16 -1.42
C VAL A 73 -4.58 -4.82 -1.99
N VAL A 74 -5.51 -4.01 -2.48
CA VAL A 74 -6.74 -4.51 -3.07
C VAL A 74 -7.04 -3.75 -4.36
N ASP A 75 -7.87 -4.32 -5.23
CA ASP A 75 -8.29 -3.57 -6.40
C ASP A 75 -9.53 -2.72 -6.11
N SER A 76 -9.78 -1.74 -6.97
CA SER A 76 -10.84 -0.77 -6.75
C SER A 76 -12.25 -1.35 -6.89
N ASP A 77 -12.38 -2.58 -7.37
CA ASP A 77 -13.66 -3.26 -7.50
C ASP A 77 -14.06 -3.99 -6.21
N LYS A 78 -13.24 -3.95 -5.19
CA LYS A 78 -13.49 -4.63 -3.91
C LYS A 78 -14.10 -3.72 -2.85
#